data_2e66fe7ae453ce36bd0f7a0ca78ff87b
#
_entry.id   2e66fe7ae453ce36bd0f7a0ca78ff87b
#
_cell.length_a   1.000
_cell.length_b   1.000
_cell.length_c   1.000
_cell.angle_alpha   90.00
_cell.angle_beta   90.00
_cell.angle_gamma   90.00
#
_symmetry.space_group_name_H-M   'P 1'
#
loop_
_entity.id
_entity.type
_entity.pdbx_description
1 polymer ?
#
loop_
_entity_poly.entity_id
_entity_poly.type
_entity_poly.pdbx_seq_one_letter_code
_entity_poly.pdbx_strand_id
1 'polypeptide(L)'
;AERPSLYDMENQLSEMKVQTLIVVGDEDDHCLQPGLFLKRTISASGLLVLPKTGHTLNLEEPDHFNRFVSDFFSMVEHGRWLDRDPRSTPSEIMKTE
;
A
#
# COMPACT_ATOMS: atom_id res chain seq x y z
N ALA A 1 -15.64 24.33 -0.34
CA ALA A 1 -15.03 23.65 -1.49
C ALA A 1 -14.94 22.17 -1.24
N GLU A 2 -15.24 21.38 -2.22
CA GLU A 2 -15.14 19.94 -2.10
C GLU A 2 -13.69 19.49 -2.18
N ARG A 3 -13.37 18.48 -1.37
CA ARG A 3 -12.06 17.86 -1.45
C ARG A 3 -12.00 16.99 -2.69
N PRO A 4 -10.87 16.98 -3.43
CA PRO A 4 -10.72 16.03 -4.52
C PRO A 4 -10.76 14.61 -3.97
N SER A 5 -11.34 13.70 -4.73
CA SER A 5 -11.33 12.28 -4.41
C SER A 5 -9.89 11.75 -4.54
N LEU A 6 -9.53 10.76 -3.74
CA LEU A 6 -8.26 10.06 -3.91
C LEU A 6 -8.08 9.55 -5.34
N TYR A 7 -9.16 9.06 -5.94
CA TYR A 7 -9.13 8.52 -7.30
C TYR A 7 -8.89 9.59 -8.37
N ASP A 8 -9.21 10.86 -8.06
CA ASP A 8 -8.92 11.98 -8.96
C ASP A 8 -7.44 12.31 -9.03
N MET A 9 -6.63 11.75 -8.11
CA MET A 9 -5.20 11.98 -8.02
C MET A 9 -4.39 10.85 -8.68
N GLU A 10 -5.03 10.00 -9.46
CA GLU A 10 -4.38 8.80 -10.03
C GLU A 10 -3.11 9.14 -10.80
N ASN A 11 -3.14 10.17 -11.63
CA ASN A 11 -1.97 10.55 -12.44
C ASN A 11 -0.79 10.98 -11.56
N GLN A 12 -1.05 11.82 -10.56
CA GLN A 12 0.00 12.26 -9.65
C GLN A 12 0.57 11.09 -8.84
N LEU A 13 -0.29 10.21 -8.37
CA LEU A 13 0.12 9.04 -7.59
C LEU A 13 0.93 8.06 -8.44
N SER A 14 0.55 7.87 -9.70
CA SER A 14 1.26 6.96 -10.61
C SER A 14 2.68 7.46 -10.94
N GLU A 15 2.91 8.76 -10.82
CA GLU A 15 4.22 9.35 -11.06
C GLU A 15 5.10 9.40 -9.82
N MET A 16 4.57 9.05 -8.64
CA MET A 16 5.35 9.07 -7.41
C MET A 16 6.44 8.00 -7.41
N LYS A 17 7.63 8.43 -6.99
CA LYS A 17 8.80 7.53 -6.85
C LYS A 17 9.17 7.27 -5.40
N VAL A 18 8.39 7.78 -4.46
CA VAL A 18 8.63 7.63 -3.02
C VAL A 18 8.28 6.22 -2.58
N GLN A 19 9.19 5.56 -1.87
CA GLN A 19 8.91 4.27 -1.27
C GLN A 19 7.79 4.45 -0.23
N THR A 20 6.76 3.63 -0.35
CA THR A 20 5.53 3.82 0.40
C THR A 20 5.06 2.49 1.00
N LEU A 21 4.70 2.52 2.27
CA LEU A 21 4.01 1.40 2.93
C LEU A 21 2.57 1.83 3.22
N ILE A 22 1.62 1.04 2.72
CA ILE A 22 0.19 1.25 2.95
C ILE A 22 -0.26 0.20 3.96
N VAL A 23 -0.85 0.64 5.07
CA VAL A 23 -1.30 -0.28 6.14
C VAL A 23 -2.77 -0.06 6.39
N VAL A 24 -3.55 -1.13 6.31
CA VAL A 24 -4.99 -1.09 6.58
C VAL A 24 -5.40 -2.26 7.46
N GLY A 25 -6.46 -2.09 8.24
CA GLY A 25 -7.12 -3.18 8.94
C GLY A 25 -8.22 -3.79 8.08
N ASP A 26 -8.37 -5.10 8.11
CA ASP A 26 -9.36 -5.76 7.26
C ASP A 26 -10.81 -5.49 7.68
N GLU A 27 -11.02 -5.00 8.89
CA GLU A 27 -12.34 -4.59 9.36
C GLU A 27 -12.62 -3.09 9.18
N ASP A 28 -11.73 -2.41 8.46
CA ASP A 28 -11.91 -1.01 8.07
C ASP A 28 -12.31 -0.93 6.60
N ASP A 29 -13.57 -1.21 6.33
CA ASP A 29 -14.12 -1.27 4.97
C ASP A 29 -13.89 0.00 4.17
N HIS A 30 -13.97 1.16 4.84
CA HIS A 30 -13.78 2.44 4.16
C HIS A 30 -12.38 2.62 3.59
N CYS A 31 -11.39 1.93 4.14
CA CYS A 31 -9.99 2.07 3.75
C CYS A 31 -9.49 0.93 2.88
N LEU A 32 -10.22 -0.20 2.78
CA LEU A 32 -9.76 -1.34 2.00
C LEU A 32 -9.64 -1.03 0.51
N GLN A 33 -10.68 -0.50 -0.11
CA GLN A 33 -10.64 -0.15 -1.53
C GLN A 33 -9.64 0.97 -1.83
N PRO A 34 -9.62 2.09 -1.07
CA PRO A 34 -8.57 3.08 -1.24
C PRO A 34 -7.16 2.51 -1.08
N GLY A 35 -6.95 1.60 -0.12
CA GLY A 35 -5.66 0.94 0.06
C GLY A 35 -5.22 0.14 -1.16
N LEU A 36 -6.14 -0.64 -1.73
CA LEU A 36 -5.88 -1.39 -2.95
C LEU A 36 -5.57 -0.47 -4.12
N PHE A 37 -6.32 0.61 -4.26
CA PHE A 37 -6.08 1.60 -5.31
C PHE A 37 -4.68 2.20 -5.19
N LEU A 38 -4.28 2.60 -3.99
CA LEU A 38 -2.94 3.16 -3.74
C LEU A 38 -1.85 2.14 -4.10
N LYS A 39 -2.03 0.88 -3.69
CA LYS A 39 -1.06 -0.19 -4.02
C LYS A 39 -0.89 -0.36 -5.53
N ARG A 40 -1.98 -0.33 -6.26
CA ARG A 40 -1.95 -0.51 -7.72
C ARG A 40 -1.40 0.70 -8.45
N THR A 41 -1.50 1.87 -7.85
CA THR A 41 -1.16 3.15 -8.47
C THR A 41 0.25 3.60 -8.15
N ILE A 42 0.69 3.48 -6.90
CA ILE A 42 2.03 3.90 -6.48
C ILE A 42 3.01 2.77 -6.77
N SER A 43 3.95 3.00 -7.68
CA SER A 43 4.88 1.99 -8.17
C SER A 43 5.70 1.34 -7.06
N ALA A 44 6.28 2.14 -6.17
CA ALA A 44 7.15 1.65 -5.10
C ALA A 44 6.37 1.48 -3.79
N SER A 45 5.19 0.87 -3.83
CA SER A 45 4.36 0.68 -2.65
C SER A 45 4.25 -0.79 -2.25
N GLY A 46 4.10 -1.02 -0.95
CA GLY A 46 3.70 -2.30 -0.38
C GLY A 46 2.40 -2.14 0.37
N LEU A 47 1.58 -3.17 0.40
CA LEU A 47 0.31 -3.17 1.11
C LEU A 47 0.35 -4.21 2.22
N LEU A 48 0.07 -3.78 3.44
CA LEU A 48 -0.11 -4.66 4.59
C LEU A 48 -1.55 -4.56 5.07
N VAL A 49 -2.22 -5.70 5.14
CA VAL A 49 -3.57 -5.78 5.70
C VAL A 49 -3.49 -6.58 7.00
N LEU A 50 -3.88 -5.97 8.10
CA LEU A 50 -3.88 -6.64 9.41
C LEU A 50 -5.23 -7.31 9.65
N PRO A 51 -5.23 -8.59 10.02
CA PRO A 51 -6.49 -9.34 10.23
C PRO A 51 -7.19 -8.87 11.51
N LYS A 52 -8.51 -8.88 11.47
CA LYS A 52 -9.38 -8.55 12.61
C LYS A 52 -9.07 -7.22 13.25
N THR A 53 -8.66 -6.24 12.44
CA THR A 53 -8.18 -4.94 12.91
C THR A 53 -8.97 -3.82 12.23
N GLY A 54 -9.37 -2.83 13.01
CA GLY A 54 -10.11 -1.67 12.53
C GLY A 54 -9.19 -0.53 12.12
N HIS A 55 -9.69 0.70 12.27
CA HIS A 55 -9.02 1.90 11.77
C HIS A 55 -7.79 2.31 12.61
N THR A 56 -7.80 2.05 13.91
CA THR A 56 -6.74 2.49 14.82
C THR A 56 -5.67 1.41 14.98
N LEU A 57 -4.99 1.09 13.88
CA LEU A 57 -4.01 -0.01 13.80
C LEU A 57 -2.92 0.06 14.85
N ASN A 58 -2.37 1.25 15.07
CA ASN A 58 -1.29 1.46 16.02
C ASN A 58 -1.71 1.27 17.47
N LEU A 59 -3.00 1.32 17.76
CA LEU A 59 -3.55 1.09 19.09
C LEU A 59 -4.08 -0.33 19.27
N GLU A 60 -4.63 -0.92 18.22
CA GLU A 60 -5.22 -2.25 18.26
C GLU A 60 -4.17 -3.37 18.15
N GLU A 61 -3.14 -3.15 17.31
CA GLU A 61 -2.09 -4.13 17.06
C GLU A 61 -0.71 -3.46 17.09
N PRO A 62 -0.29 -2.87 18.23
CA PRO A 62 0.93 -2.06 18.26
C PRO A 62 2.19 -2.84 17.92
N ASP A 63 2.30 -4.09 18.37
CA ASP A 63 3.50 -4.90 18.12
C ASP A 63 3.66 -5.23 16.64
N HIS A 64 2.59 -5.67 16.00
CA HIS A 64 2.60 -5.95 14.57
C HIS A 64 2.85 -4.69 13.75
N PHE A 65 2.15 -3.62 14.09
CA PHE A 65 2.29 -2.34 13.40
C PHE A 65 3.74 -1.85 13.46
N ASN A 66 4.31 -1.79 14.65
CA ASN A 66 5.67 -1.30 14.86
C ASN A 66 6.70 -2.16 14.15
N ARG A 67 6.54 -3.47 14.19
CA ARG A 67 7.45 -4.41 13.53
C ARG A 67 7.48 -4.21 12.01
N PHE A 68 6.31 -4.13 11.39
CA PHE A 68 6.25 -3.98 9.94
C PHE A 68 6.73 -2.61 9.49
N VAL A 69 6.45 -1.56 10.26
CA VAL A 69 6.97 -0.22 9.96
C VAL A 69 8.51 -0.20 10.06
N SER A 70 9.06 -0.81 11.10
CA SER A 70 10.51 -0.92 11.28
C SER A 70 11.15 -1.73 10.15
N ASP A 71 10.54 -2.83 9.76
CA ASP A 71 11.03 -3.66 8.66
C ASP A 71 11.00 -2.90 7.34
N PHE A 72 9.95 -2.12 7.11
CA PHE A 72 9.84 -1.27 5.92
C PHE A 72 11.02 -0.28 5.86
N PHE A 73 11.26 0.46 6.94
CA PHE A 73 12.38 1.41 6.96
C PHE A 73 13.72 0.71 6.72
N SER A 74 13.91 -0.47 7.31
CA SER A 74 15.13 -1.25 7.09
C SER A 74 15.29 -1.64 5.61
N MET A 75 14.23 -2.10 4.98
CA MET A 75 14.27 -2.45 3.56
C MET A 75 14.59 -1.25 2.68
N VAL A 76 14.01 -0.09 2.98
CA VAL A 76 14.30 1.14 2.24
C VAL A 76 15.77 1.53 2.39
N GLU A 77 16.29 1.51 3.62
CA GLU A 77 17.69 1.87 3.91
C GLU A 77 18.68 0.95 3.20
N HIS A 78 18.34 -0.32 3.02
CA HIS A 78 19.20 -1.32 2.38
C HIS A 78 18.94 -1.43 0.86
N GLY A 79 18.13 -0.56 0.29
CA GLY A 79 17.86 -0.57 -1.14
C GLY A 79 17.07 -1.78 -1.63
N ARG A 80 16.31 -2.43 -0.75
CA ARG A 80 15.53 -3.63 -1.09
C ARG A 80 14.05 -3.36 -1.38
N TRP A 81 13.61 -2.10 -1.24
CA TRP A 81 12.22 -1.72 -1.52
C TRP A 81 12.14 -1.23 -2.96
N LEU A 82 11.81 -2.15 -3.86
CA LEU A 82 11.86 -1.92 -5.30
C LEU A 82 10.49 -1.50 -5.84
N ASP A 83 10.48 -1.05 -7.09
CA ASP A 83 9.26 -0.82 -7.83
C ASP A 83 8.48 -2.13 -7.99
N ARG A 84 7.18 -1.99 -8.28
CA ARG A 84 6.31 -3.16 -8.47
C ARG A 84 6.88 -4.08 -9.56
N ASP A 85 6.88 -5.38 -9.27
CA ASP A 85 7.26 -6.39 -10.25
C ASP A 85 6.28 -6.37 -11.42
N PRO A 86 6.75 -6.10 -12.65
CA PRO A 86 5.85 -6.07 -13.81
C PRO A 86 5.05 -7.36 -14.01
N ARG A 87 5.58 -8.48 -13.58
CA ARG A 87 4.90 -9.78 -13.69
C ARG A 87 3.67 -9.88 -12.80
N SER A 88 3.52 -8.99 -11.82
CA SER A 88 2.39 -8.99 -10.90
C SER A 88 1.16 -8.26 -11.43
N THR A 89 1.26 -7.62 -12.60
CA THR A 89 0.13 -6.90 -13.19
C THR A 89 -0.81 -7.87 -13.90
N PRO A 90 -2.13 -7.57 -13.93
CA PRO A 90 -3.09 -8.47 -14.59
C PRO A 90 -2.76 -8.75 -16.06
N SER A 91 -2.24 -7.77 -16.79
CA SER A 91 -1.89 -7.93 -18.20
C SER A 91 -0.78 -8.98 -18.39
N GLU A 92 0.21 -9.03 -17.51
CA GLU A 92 1.28 -10.02 -17.58
C GLU A 92 0.79 -11.41 -17.18
N ILE A 93 -0.08 -11.49 -16.18
CA ILE A 93 -0.68 -12.75 -15.77
C ILE A 93 -1.48 -13.35 -16.91
N MET A 94 -2.26 -12.56 -17.60
CA MET A 94 -3.09 -13.01 -18.73
C MET A 94 -2.25 -13.46 -19.91
N LYS A 95 -1.08 -12.88 -20.11
CA LYS A 95 -0.17 -13.28 -21.20
C LYS A 95 0.43 -14.67 -20.99
N THR A 96 0.54 -15.10 -19.74
CA THR A 96 1.14 -16.39 -19.39
C THR A 96 0.14 -17.54 -19.41
N GLU A 97 -1.12 -17.25 -19.52
CA GLU A 97 -2.19 -18.21 -19.63
C GLU A 97 -2.51 -18.50 -21.10
#